data_22a5b294e6a41221e6596986be419e65
#
_entry.id   22a5b294e6a41221e6596986be419e65
#
_cell.length_a   1.000
_cell.length_b   1.000
_cell.length_c   1.000
_cell.angle_alpha   90.00
_cell.angle_beta   90.00
_cell.angle_gamma   90.00
#
_symmetry.space_group_name_H-M   'P 1'
#
loop_
_entity.id
_entity.type
_entity.pdbx_description
1 polymer ?
#
loop_
_entity_poly.entity_id
_entity_poly.type
_entity_poly.pdbx_seq_one_letter_code
_entity_poly.pdbx_strand_id
1 'polypeptide(L)'
;PILVVLSVIIAVYSVTRPGAMAGVKYLLVPNMANFSWMTVVTAMGQMFYSLSIAMGILYTYGSYMHKKLDMEQSTTQVEIFDTGIAILAGLMIIPAVFAFSGGNPETLQAGPSLMFITLPKVFATMGVGTGAGILFFVLVLLAALTSAVSLMETSVSTFMDELHWGRAKCCILMAVIMLVIGTASSMGYGVLDFLKI
;
A
#
# COMPACT_ATOMS: atom_id res chain seq x y z
N PRO A 1 0.71 -14.20 5.49
CA PRO A 1 1.15 -14.36 6.90
C PRO A 1 2.62 -13.97 7.08
N ILE A 2 3.54 -14.44 6.22
CA ILE A 2 4.99 -14.18 6.36
C ILE A 2 5.30 -12.68 6.30
N LEU A 3 4.69 -11.93 5.37
CA LEU A 3 4.87 -10.47 5.26
C LEU A 3 4.45 -9.77 6.56
N VAL A 4 3.31 -10.14 7.15
CA VAL A 4 2.82 -9.54 8.39
C VAL A 4 3.79 -9.83 9.56
N VAL A 5 4.25 -11.06 9.71
CA VAL A 5 5.23 -11.43 10.74
C VAL A 5 6.53 -10.65 10.57
N LEU A 6 7.03 -10.55 9.34
CA LEU A 6 8.24 -9.77 9.04
C LEU A 6 8.03 -8.28 9.33
N SER A 7 6.87 -7.73 8.97
CA SER A 7 6.53 -6.33 9.27
C SER A 7 6.46 -6.06 10.78
N VAL A 8 5.94 -7.01 11.57
CA VAL A 8 5.96 -6.92 13.04
C VAL A 8 7.40 -6.90 13.57
N ILE A 9 8.25 -7.79 13.09
CA ILE A 9 9.67 -7.84 13.51
C ILE A 9 10.37 -6.51 13.19
N ILE A 10 10.15 -5.98 11.98
CA ILE A 10 10.75 -4.71 11.56
C ILE A 10 10.18 -3.54 12.38
N ALA A 11 8.88 -3.52 12.67
CA ALA A 11 8.24 -2.49 13.47
C ALA A 11 8.82 -2.47 14.91
N VAL A 12 8.94 -3.64 15.54
CA VAL A 12 9.56 -3.76 16.86
C VAL A 12 11.01 -3.27 16.82
N TYR A 13 11.78 -3.70 15.83
CA TYR A 13 13.15 -3.26 15.65
C TYR A 13 13.23 -1.74 15.45
N SER A 14 12.37 -1.16 14.65
CA SER A 14 12.28 0.28 14.37
C SER A 14 12.03 1.09 15.64
N VAL A 15 11.06 0.66 16.45
CA VAL A 15 10.67 1.34 17.71
C VAL A 15 11.78 1.27 18.77
N THR A 16 12.60 0.23 18.78
CA THR A 16 13.70 0.07 19.76
C THR A 16 14.94 0.93 19.46
N ARG A 17 14.97 1.65 18.34
CA ARG A 17 16.10 2.51 17.99
C ARG A 17 16.14 3.81 18.79
N PRO A 18 17.36 4.32 19.11
CA PRO A 18 17.49 5.64 19.74
C PRO A 18 16.84 6.73 18.86
N GLY A 19 16.01 7.58 19.46
CA GLY A 19 15.27 8.62 18.73
C GLY A 19 13.94 8.17 18.11
N ALA A 20 13.66 6.89 18.01
CA ALA A 20 12.43 6.35 17.42
C ALA A 20 11.16 6.76 18.20
N MET A 21 11.26 6.98 19.51
CA MET A 21 10.12 7.33 20.37
C MET A 21 9.45 8.65 19.95
N ALA A 22 10.21 9.59 19.41
CA ALA A 22 9.65 10.83 18.82
C ALA A 22 8.72 10.51 17.63
N GLY A 23 9.12 9.54 16.79
CA GLY A 23 8.29 9.07 15.67
C GLY A 23 7.04 8.32 16.13
N VAL A 24 7.13 7.50 17.17
CA VAL A 24 5.96 6.83 17.74
C VAL A 24 4.98 7.87 18.30
N LYS A 25 5.48 8.87 19.01
CA LYS A 25 4.67 9.97 19.52
C LYS A 25 4.02 10.77 18.37
N TYR A 26 4.77 11.04 17.30
CA TYR A 26 4.25 11.72 16.12
C TYR A 26 3.11 10.94 15.45
N LEU A 27 3.22 9.61 15.37
CA LEU A 27 2.20 8.74 14.77
C LEU A 27 0.93 8.64 15.62
N LEU A 28 1.08 8.48 16.95
CA LEU A 28 -0.04 8.13 17.83
C LEU A 28 -0.69 9.33 18.50
N VAL A 29 0.02 10.45 18.63
CA VAL A 29 -0.52 11.65 19.29
C VAL A 29 -0.98 12.65 18.25
N PRO A 30 -2.30 12.86 18.10
CA PRO A 30 -2.83 13.79 17.13
C PRO A 30 -2.45 15.23 17.49
N ASN A 31 -1.97 15.99 16.51
CA ASN A 31 -1.72 17.41 16.66
C ASN A 31 -2.98 18.20 16.29
N MET A 32 -3.78 18.54 17.28
CA MET A 32 -5.04 19.28 17.10
C MET A 32 -4.85 20.71 16.56
N ALA A 33 -3.65 21.28 16.68
CA ALA A 33 -3.37 22.61 16.15
C ALA A 33 -3.43 22.68 14.62
N ASN A 34 -3.11 21.56 13.95
CA ASN A 34 -3.10 21.46 12.49
C ASN A 34 -4.35 20.74 11.95
N PHE A 35 -5.32 20.42 12.81
CA PHE A 35 -6.54 19.75 12.38
C PHE A 35 -7.44 20.72 11.60
N SER A 36 -7.77 20.34 10.38
CA SER A 36 -8.66 21.09 9.50
C SER A 36 -9.68 20.17 8.82
N TRP A 37 -10.71 20.75 8.23
CA TRP A 37 -11.66 19.98 7.41
C TRP A 37 -10.96 19.22 6.27
N MET A 38 -9.90 19.81 5.70
CA MET A 38 -9.09 19.16 4.68
C MET A 38 -8.42 17.86 5.19
N THR A 39 -8.04 17.80 6.46
CA THR A 39 -7.49 16.57 7.09
C THR A 39 -8.50 15.44 7.03
N VAL A 40 -9.78 15.73 7.30
CA VAL A 40 -10.85 14.73 7.23
C VAL A 40 -11.04 14.25 5.78
N VAL A 41 -11.11 15.17 4.84
CA VAL A 41 -11.28 14.85 3.40
C VAL A 41 -10.12 13.98 2.89
N THR A 42 -8.89 14.34 3.25
CA THR A 42 -7.70 13.58 2.85
C THR A 42 -7.69 12.20 3.47
N ALA A 43 -8.03 12.08 4.76
CA ALA A 43 -8.11 10.79 5.45
C ALA A 43 -9.19 9.89 4.83
N MET A 44 -10.37 10.44 4.52
CA MET A 44 -11.43 9.72 3.81
C MET A 44 -10.96 9.26 2.43
N GLY A 45 -10.30 10.12 1.67
CA GLY A 45 -9.75 9.76 0.36
C GLY A 45 -8.76 8.61 0.44
N GLN A 46 -7.87 8.63 1.43
CA GLN A 46 -6.94 7.53 1.68
C GLN A 46 -7.65 6.23 2.08
N MET A 47 -8.68 6.31 2.91
CA MET A 47 -9.48 5.16 3.29
C MET A 47 -10.21 4.54 2.09
N PHE A 48 -10.81 5.35 1.21
CA PHE A 48 -11.43 4.88 -0.01
C PHE A 48 -10.44 4.15 -0.92
N TYR A 49 -9.22 4.68 -1.02
CA TYR A 49 -8.16 4.06 -1.80
C TYR A 49 -7.70 2.73 -1.19
N SER A 50 -7.43 2.71 0.12
CA SER A 50 -6.92 1.52 0.83
C SER A 50 -7.90 0.35 0.80
N LEU A 51 -9.19 0.63 1.04
CA LEU A 51 -10.26 -0.37 0.97
C LEU A 51 -10.71 -0.72 -0.45
N SER A 52 -10.06 -0.15 -1.47
CA SER A 52 -10.43 -0.35 -2.89
C SER A 52 -11.89 0.02 -3.21
N ILE A 53 -12.45 0.97 -2.46
CA ILE A 53 -13.81 1.49 -2.68
C ILE A 53 -13.78 2.35 -3.94
N ALA A 54 -14.81 2.26 -4.77
CA ALA A 54 -14.93 2.97 -6.05
C ALA A 54 -13.95 2.54 -7.17
N MET A 55 -13.18 1.47 -6.98
CA MET A 55 -12.30 0.89 -8.00
C MET A 55 -12.94 -0.29 -8.77
N GLY A 56 -14.19 -0.63 -8.47
CA GLY A 56 -14.88 -1.77 -9.07
C GLY A 56 -14.47 -3.15 -8.51
N ILE A 57 -13.36 -3.25 -7.78
CA ILE A 57 -12.83 -4.51 -7.26
C ILE A 57 -13.83 -5.20 -6.35
N LEU A 58 -14.44 -4.45 -5.42
CA LEU A 58 -15.41 -5.01 -4.48
C LEU A 58 -16.67 -5.52 -5.19
N TYR A 59 -17.12 -4.85 -6.27
CA TYR A 59 -18.24 -5.32 -7.09
C TYR A 59 -17.91 -6.63 -7.80
N THR A 60 -16.73 -6.71 -8.42
CA THR A 60 -16.28 -7.90 -9.14
C THR A 60 -16.15 -9.09 -8.20
N TYR A 61 -15.47 -8.93 -7.07
CA TYR A 61 -15.37 -10.02 -6.09
C TYR A 61 -16.71 -10.34 -5.42
N GLY A 62 -17.54 -9.35 -5.15
CA GLY A 62 -18.90 -9.54 -4.64
C GLY A 62 -19.76 -10.39 -5.58
N SER A 63 -19.60 -10.23 -6.90
CA SER A 63 -20.33 -11.04 -7.88
C SER A 63 -19.89 -12.52 -7.89
N TYR A 64 -18.66 -12.81 -7.46
CA TYR A 64 -18.12 -14.17 -7.36
C TYR A 64 -18.40 -14.84 -6.03
N MET A 65 -18.89 -14.09 -5.03
CA MET A 65 -19.14 -14.64 -3.71
C MET A 65 -20.32 -15.61 -3.68
N HIS A 66 -20.17 -16.69 -2.91
CA HIS A 66 -21.27 -17.61 -2.67
C HIS A 66 -22.38 -16.95 -1.86
N LYS A 67 -23.65 -17.17 -2.24
CA LYS A 67 -24.85 -16.61 -1.57
C LYS A 67 -24.98 -16.95 -0.07
N LYS A 68 -24.19 -17.91 0.44
CA LYS A 68 -24.19 -18.33 1.84
C LYS A 68 -23.19 -17.57 2.72
N LEU A 69 -22.33 -16.73 2.12
CA LEU A 69 -21.34 -15.97 2.87
C LEU A 69 -21.99 -14.75 3.51
N ASP A 70 -21.65 -14.53 4.77
CA ASP A 70 -22.05 -13.33 5.50
C ASP A 70 -21.17 -12.14 5.04
N MET A 71 -21.81 -11.21 4.33
CA MET A 71 -21.14 -10.03 3.78
C MET A 71 -20.71 -9.07 4.88
N GLU A 72 -21.49 -8.92 5.95
CA GLU A 72 -21.18 -8.04 7.06
C GLU A 72 -19.93 -8.51 7.79
N GLN A 73 -19.85 -9.80 8.11
CA GLN A 73 -18.69 -10.39 8.75
C GLN A 73 -17.43 -10.27 7.86
N SER A 74 -17.57 -10.50 6.56
CA SER A 74 -16.45 -10.39 5.62
C SER A 74 -15.94 -8.95 5.52
N THR A 75 -16.83 -7.97 5.45
CA THR A 75 -16.48 -6.55 5.38
C THR A 75 -15.79 -6.09 6.66
N THR A 76 -16.32 -6.47 7.82
CA THR A 76 -15.71 -6.15 9.13
C THR A 76 -14.29 -6.73 9.26
N GLN A 77 -14.07 -7.95 8.77
CA GLN A 77 -12.73 -8.54 8.74
C GLN A 77 -11.77 -7.74 7.87
N VAL A 78 -12.18 -7.32 6.67
CA VAL A 78 -11.36 -6.50 5.78
C VAL A 78 -10.99 -5.18 6.47
N GLU A 79 -11.94 -4.50 7.08
CA GLU A 79 -11.72 -3.24 7.79
C GLU A 79 -10.70 -3.38 8.93
N ILE A 80 -10.85 -4.41 9.76
CA ILE A 80 -9.94 -4.67 10.89
C ILE A 80 -8.53 -4.98 10.39
N PHE A 81 -8.39 -5.82 9.35
CA PHE A 81 -7.08 -6.16 8.80
C PHE A 81 -6.43 -4.98 8.10
N ASP A 82 -7.15 -4.20 7.31
CA ASP A 82 -6.62 -3.01 6.63
C ASP A 82 -6.11 -1.99 7.65
N THR A 83 -6.91 -1.65 8.64
CA THR A 83 -6.52 -0.72 9.72
C THR A 83 -5.33 -1.25 10.51
N GLY A 84 -5.31 -2.52 10.86
CA GLY A 84 -4.22 -3.14 11.60
C GLY A 84 -2.89 -3.11 10.83
N ILE A 85 -2.93 -3.42 9.54
CA ILE A 85 -1.75 -3.38 8.66
C ILE A 85 -1.29 -1.94 8.43
N ALA A 86 -2.20 -0.97 8.30
CA ALA A 86 -1.85 0.44 8.15
C ALA A 86 -1.11 0.99 9.39
N ILE A 87 -1.60 0.67 10.59
CA ILE A 87 -0.93 1.04 11.84
C ILE A 87 0.45 0.37 11.93
N LEU A 88 0.53 -0.92 11.59
CA LEU A 88 1.79 -1.66 11.61
C LEU A 88 2.81 -1.07 10.64
N ALA A 89 2.40 -0.72 9.44
CA ALA A 89 3.25 -0.05 8.45
C ALA A 89 3.72 1.32 8.95
N GLY A 90 2.84 2.09 9.58
CA GLY A 90 3.18 3.35 10.22
C GLY A 90 4.25 3.18 11.31
N LEU A 91 4.09 2.19 12.19
CA LEU A 91 5.06 1.85 13.24
C LEU A 91 6.39 1.31 12.68
N MET A 92 6.38 0.71 11.53
CA MET A 92 7.58 0.24 10.85
C MET A 92 8.38 1.40 10.24
N ILE A 93 7.71 2.35 9.60
CA ILE A 93 8.35 3.37 8.77
C ILE A 93 8.66 4.64 9.57
N ILE A 94 7.68 5.20 10.27
CA ILE A 94 7.80 6.52 10.89
C ILE A 94 8.86 6.56 11.98
N PRO A 95 8.90 5.62 12.97
CA PRO A 95 9.96 5.59 13.96
C PRO A 95 11.36 5.41 13.33
N ALA A 96 11.44 4.62 12.25
CA ALA A 96 12.71 4.44 11.54
C ALA A 96 13.20 5.76 10.92
N VAL A 97 12.33 6.49 10.25
CA VAL A 97 12.68 7.80 9.68
C VAL A 97 13.19 8.75 10.76
N PHE A 98 12.47 8.85 11.87
CA PHE A 98 12.88 9.71 12.99
C PHE A 98 14.23 9.30 13.60
N ALA A 99 14.49 8.00 13.74
CA ALA A 99 15.75 7.49 14.24
C ALA A 99 16.94 7.85 13.33
N PHE A 100 16.72 7.85 11.99
CA PHE A 100 17.78 8.14 11.02
C PHE A 100 17.92 9.61 10.65
N SER A 101 16.86 10.42 10.81
CA SER A 101 16.85 11.84 10.48
C SER A 101 17.24 12.76 11.67
N GLY A 102 17.58 12.20 12.81
CA GLY A 102 17.84 12.98 14.00
C GLY A 102 16.62 13.68 14.59
N GLY A 103 15.41 13.18 14.27
CA GLY A 103 14.15 13.68 14.83
C GLY A 103 13.49 14.83 14.04
N ASN A 104 13.95 15.11 12.81
CA ASN A 104 13.36 16.17 11.98
C ASN A 104 12.16 15.65 11.17
N PRO A 105 10.92 16.13 11.44
CA PRO A 105 9.72 15.73 10.70
C PRO A 105 9.73 16.11 9.20
N GLU A 106 10.51 17.13 8.82
CA GLU A 106 10.60 17.60 7.42
C GLU A 106 11.27 16.58 6.48
N THR A 107 11.96 15.60 7.05
CA THR A 107 12.56 14.50 6.29
C THR A 107 11.56 13.40 5.92
N LEU A 108 10.34 13.44 6.46
CA LEU A 108 9.22 12.58 6.08
C LEU A 108 8.73 12.96 4.67
N GLN A 109 9.49 12.54 3.65
CA GLN A 109 9.01 12.67 2.28
C GLN A 109 7.90 11.66 2.04
N ALA A 110 6.72 12.15 1.64
CA ALA A 110 5.63 11.28 1.24
C ALA A 110 5.97 10.53 -0.06
N GLY A 111 5.43 9.34 -0.22
CA GLY A 111 5.52 8.59 -1.47
C GLY A 111 6.57 7.48 -1.52
N PRO A 112 6.93 7.01 -2.72
CA PRO A 112 7.79 5.83 -2.92
C PRO A 112 9.18 5.97 -2.30
N SER A 113 9.72 7.19 -2.21
CA SER A 113 11.04 7.44 -1.61
C SER A 113 11.12 6.99 -0.15
N LEU A 114 10.02 7.10 0.60
CA LEU A 114 9.97 6.63 1.99
C LEU A 114 10.22 5.13 2.08
N MET A 115 9.64 4.36 1.17
CA MET A 115 9.77 2.90 1.16
C MET A 115 11.09 2.44 0.53
N PHE A 116 11.49 3.02 -0.61
CA PHE A 116 12.65 2.53 -1.37
C PHE A 116 13.98 3.14 -0.95
N ILE A 117 13.99 4.26 -0.23
CA ILE A 117 15.21 4.89 0.29
C ILE A 117 15.37 4.63 1.78
N THR A 118 14.30 4.80 2.57
CA THR A 118 14.39 4.74 4.03
C THR A 118 14.50 3.31 4.53
N LEU A 119 13.65 2.39 4.07
CA LEU A 119 13.68 1.00 4.53
C LEU A 119 15.00 0.27 4.25
N PRO A 120 15.64 0.41 3.06
CA PRO A 120 16.97 -0.16 2.85
C PRO A 120 18.02 0.33 3.86
N LYS A 121 17.97 1.61 4.26
CA LYS A 121 18.85 2.14 5.31
C LYS A 121 18.60 1.48 6.66
N VAL A 122 17.32 1.24 7.00
CA VAL A 122 16.95 0.50 8.22
C VAL A 122 17.52 -0.91 8.17
N PHE A 123 17.30 -1.63 7.07
CA PHE A 123 17.83 -2.98 6.89
C PHE A 123 19.37 -3.01 6.99
N ALA A 124 20.07 -2.04 6.42
CA ALA A 124 21.53 -1.97 6.49
C ALA A 124 22.08 -1.87 7.93
N THR A 125 21.26 -1.41 8.88
CA THR A 125 21.65 -1.32 10.31
C THR A 125 21.29 -2.57 11.12
N MET A 126 20.55 -3.51 10.53
CA MET A 126 20.21 -4.78 11.16
C MET A 126 21.31 -5.82 10.91
N GLY A 127 21.67 -6.62 11.90
CA GLY A 127 22.72 -7.65 11.75
C GLY A 127 22.45 -8.69 10.66
N VAL A 128 21.17 -8.98 10.38
CA VAL A 128 20.70 -9.86 9.27
C VAL A 128 19.96 -9.05 8.20
N GLY A 129 20.24 -7.77 8.08
CA GLY A 129 19.46 -6.81 7.31
C GLY A 129 19.36 -7.10 5.84
N THR A 130 20.43 -7.60 5.20
CA THR A 130 20.41 -7.92 3.78
C THR A 130 19.40 -9.02 3.47
N GLY A 131 19.39 -10.11 4.25
CA GLY A 131 18.40 -11.19 4.07
C GLY A 131 16.97 -10.75 4.34
N ALA A 132 16.76 -9.99 5.44
CA ALA A 132 15.45 -9.43 5.79
C ALA A 132 14.95 -8.45 4.72
N GLY A 133 15.84 -7.61 4.18
CA GLY A 133 15.51 -6.67 3.10
C GLY A 133 15.09 -7.36 1.82
N ILE A 134 15.85 -8.35 1.37
CA ILE A 134 15.50 -9.14 0.17
C ILE A 134 14.15 -9.82 0.36
N LEU A 135 13.95 -10.50 1.48
CA LEU A 135 12.69 -11.17 1.77
C LEU A 135 11.53 -10.18 1.80
N PHE A 136 11.70 -9.03 2.45
CA PHE A 136 10.69 -7.98 2.52
C PHE A 136 10.28 -7.49 1.12
N PHE A 137 11.24 -7.11 0.28
CA PHE A 137 10.93 -6.59 -1.05
C PHE A 137 10.34 -7.64 -1.99
N VAL A 138 10.75 -8.92 -1.87
CA VAL A 138 10.11 -10.02 -2.60
C VAL A 138 8.65 -10.17 -2.17
N LEU A 139 8.36 -10.13 -0.86
CA LEU A 139 7.00 -10.23 -0.36
C LEU A 139 6.13 -9.02 -0.75
N VAL A 140 6.71 -7.83 -0.77
CA VAL A 140 6.04 -6.61 -1.26
C VAL A 140 5.74 -6.72 -2.76
N LEU A 141 6.68 -7.24 -3.54
CA LEU A 141 6.45 -7.49 -4.97
C LEU A 141 5.29 -8.46 -5.20
N LEU A 142 5.23 -9.56 -4.44
CA LEU A 142 4.13 -10.51 -4.52
C LEU A 142 2.80 -9.88 -4.11
N ALA A 143 2.78 -9.05 -3.08
CA ALA A 143 1.60 -8.31 -2.67
C ALA A 143 1.14 -7.32 -3.75
N ALA A 144 2.06 -6.60 -4.38
CA ALA A 144 1.77 -5.69 -5.48
C ALA A 144 1.21 -6.43 -6.71
N LEU A 145 1.76 -7.62 -7.03
CA LEU A 145 1.26 -8.46 -8.12
C LEU A 145 -0.18 -8.92 -7.88
N THR A 146 -0.52 -9.33 -6.66
CA THR A 146 -1.91 -9.74 -6.33
C THR A 146 -2.88 -8.57 -6.47
N SER A 147 -2.49 -7.36 -6.07
CA SER A 147 -3.28 -6.14 -6.26
C SER A 147 -3.46 -5.79 -7.75
N ALA A 148 -2.39 -5.90 -8.54
CA ALA A 148 -2.44 -5.67 -9.98
C ALA A 148 -3.39 -6.66 -10.68
N VAL A 149 -3.37 -7.94 -10.29
CA VAL A 149 -4.29 -8.95 -10.79
C VAL A 149 -5.74 -8.61 -10.46
N SER A 150 -6.02 -8.11 -9.25
CA SER A 150 -7.37 -7.71 -8.83
C SER A 150 -7.90 -6.54 -9.65
N LEU A 151 -7.07 -5.53 -9.93
CA LEU A 151 -7.42 -4.41 -10.81
C LEU A 151 -7.66 -4.87 -12.25
N MET A 152 -6.83 -5.77 -12.75
CA MET A 152 -6.99 -6.34 -14.09
C MET A 152 -8.28 -7.16 -14.18
N GLU A 153 -8.61 -7.96 -13.18
CA GLU A 153 -9.82 -8.78 -13.15
C GLU A 153 -11.08 -7.94 -13.23
N THR A 154 -11.13 -6.81 -12.54
CA THR A 154 -12.25 -5.86 -12.63
C THR A 154 -12.47 -5.39 -14.05
N SER A 155 -11.42 -4.99 -14.75
CA SER A 155 -11.50 -4.54 -16.13
C SER A 155 -11.88 -5.69 -17.07
N VAL A 156 -11.27 -6.88 -16.91
CA VAL A 156 -11.58 -8.07 -17.70
C VAL A 156 -13.03 -8.46 -17.55
N SER A 157 -13.58 -8.49 -16.32
CA SER A 157 -14.98 -8.78 -16.05
C SER A 157 -15.91 -7.81 -16.79
N THR A 158 -15.63 -6.50 -16.69
CA THR A 158 -16.42 -5.48 -17.37
C THR A 158 -16.42 -5.67 -18.90
N PHE A 159 -15.26 -5.93 -19.50
CA PHE A 159 -15.18 -6.15 -20.96
C PHE A 159 -15.84 -7.46 -21.39
N MET A 160 -15.82 -8.49 -20.55
CA MET A 160 -16.52 -9.75 -20.82
C MET A 160 -18.03 -9.53 -20.84
N ASP A 161 -18.57 -8.76 -19.91
CA ASP A 161 -20.00 -8.53 -19.78
C ASP A 161 -20.51 -7.59 -20.90
N GLU A 162 -19.75 -6.53 -21.23
CA GLU A 162 -20.17 -5.54 -22.24
C GLU A 162 -19.99 -6.06 -23.68
N LEU A 163 -18.83 -6.65 -23.98
CA LEU A 163 -18.51 -7.08 -25.36
C LEU A 163 -18.88 -8.54 -25.64
N HIS A 164 -19.33 -9.29 -24.62
CA HIS A 164 -19.65 -10.72 -24.73
C HIS A 164 -18.46 -11.54 -25.29
N TRP A 165 -17.24 -11.10 -25.01
CA TRP A 165 -16.02 -11.78 -25.45
C TRP A 165 -15.61 -12.87 -24.48
N GLY A 166 -14.93 -13.90 -25.02
CA GLY A 166 -14.35 -14.95 -24.17
C GLY A 166 -13.23 -14.40 -23.29
N ARG A 167 -13.12 -14.91 -22.06
CA ARG A 167 -12.16 -14.49 -21.02
C ARG A 167 -10.73 -14.33 -21.53
N ALA A 168 -10.24 -15.28 -22.34
CA ALA A 168 -8.87 -15.24 -22.86
C ALA A 168 -8.61 -13.98 -23.72
N LYS A 169 -9.55 -13.60 -24.57
CA LYS A 169 -9.43 -12.40 -25.41
C LYS A 169 -9.40 -11.13 -24.57
N CYS A 170 -10.28 -11.02 -23.57
CA CYS A 170 -10.32 -9.88 -22.65
C CYS A 170 -9.05 -9.78 -21.82
N CYS A 171 -8.52 -10.90 -21.31
CA CYS A 171 -7.26 -10.92 -20.58
C CYS A 171 -6.07 -10.46 -21.43
N ILE A 172 -5.96 -10.92 -22.67
CA ILE A 172 -4.87 -10.51 -23.58
C ILE A 172 -4.99 -9.01 -23.89
N LEU A 173 -6.19 -8.52 -24.22
CA LEU A 173 -6.43 -7.10 -24.49
C LEU A 173 -5.99 -6.24 -23.29
N MET A 174 -6.45 -6.60 -22.09
CA MET A 174 -6.12 -5.85 -20.87
C MET A 174 -4.64 -5.94 -20.52
N ALA A 175 -4.00 -7.08 -20.72
CA ALA A 175 -2.55 -7.23 -20.52
C ALA A 175 -1.76 -6.30 -21.47
N VAL A 176 -2.15 -6.20 -22.73
CA VAL A 176 -1.51 -5.29 -23.70
C VAL A 176 -1.71 -3.84 -23.29
N ILE A 177 -2.95 -3.44 -22.93
CA ILE A 177 -3.24 -2.06 -22.48
C ILE A 177 -2.41 -1.73 -21.23
N MET A 178 -2.37 -2.61 -20.24
CA MET A 178 -1.59 -2.41 -19.01
C MET A 178 -0.10 -2.33 -19.27
N LEU A 179 0.43 -3.13 -20.20
CA LEU A 179 1.84 -3.05 -20.60
C LEU A 179 2.17 -1.70 -21.24
N VAL A 180 1.33 -1.21 -22.16
CA VAL A 180 1.54 0.09 -22.81
C VAL A 180 1.50 1.24 -21.81
N ILE A 181 0.45 1.29 -20.97
CA ILE A 181 0.31 2.35 -19.96
C ILE A 181 1.40 2.22 -18.90
N GLY A 182 1.71 0.99 -18.45
CA GLY A 182 2.74 0.71 -17.46
C GLY A 182 4.15 1.08 -17.95
N THR A 183 4.42 0.88 -19.24
CA THR A 183 5.71 1.30 -19.84
C THR A 183 5.84 2.83 -19.80
N ALA A 184 4.80 3.56 -20.18
CA ALA A 184 4.78 5.02 -20.08
C ALA A 184 4.99 5.50 -18.63
N SER A 185 4.32 4.86 -17.66
CA SER A 185 4.50 5.16 -16.23
C SER A 185 5.89 4.82 -15.71
N SER A 186 6.52 3.75 -16.21
CA SER A 186 7.87 3.33 -15.79
C SER A 186 9.00 4.20 -16.34
N MET A 187 8.74 5.01 -17.37
CA MET A 187 9.71 5.96 -17.92
C MET A 187 10.03 7.12 -16.98
N GLY A 188 9.38 7.17 -15.84
CA GLY A 188 9.71 8.03 -14.71
C GLY A 188 9.02 9.38 -14.70
N TYR A 189 9.43 10.20 -13.76
CA TYR A 189 8.81 11.50 -13.46
C TYR A 189 8.76 12.49 -14.63
N GLY A 190 9.67 12.39 -15.61
CA GLY A 190 9.65 13.26 -16.78
C GLY A 190 8.38 13.15 -17.62
N VAL A 191 7.77 11.97 -17.70
CA VAL A 191 6.49 11.76 -18.38
C VAL A 191 5.33 12.20 -17.51
N LEU A 192 5.41 11.98 -16.19
CA LEU A 192 4.40 12.43 -15.23
C LEU A 192 4.38 13.96 -15.10
N ASP A 193 5.54 14.61 -15.13
CA ASP A 193 5.64 16.08 -15.17
C ASP A 193 5.01 16.66 -16.43
N PHE A 194 5.18 16.00 -17.58
CA PHE A 194 4.54 16.42 -18.83
C PHE A 194 3.02 16.29 -18.76
N LEU A 195 2.49 15.24 -18.11
CA LEU A 195 1.06 15.03 -17.95
C LEU A 195 0.46 15.87 -16.81
N LYS A 196 1.27 16.55 -16.01
CA LYS A 196 0.85 17.34 -14.83
C LYS A 196 -0.09 16.57 -13.90
N ILE A 197 0.18 15.28 -13.69
CA ILE A 197 -0.54 14.40 -12.78
C ILE A 197 0.28 14.19 -11.51
#